data_f1547e0680eaf3dc2b70c47f93a9669a
#
_entry.id   f1547e0680eaf3dc2b70c47f93a9669a
#
_cell.length_a   1.000
_cell.length_b   1.000
_cell.length_c   1.000
_cell.angle_alpha   90.00
_cell.angle_beta   90.00
_cell.angle_gamma   90.00
#
_symmetry.space_group_name_H-M   'P 1'
#
loop_
_entity.id
_entity.type
_entity.pdbx_description
1 polymer ?
#
loop_
_entity_poly.entity_id
_entity_poly.type
_entity_poly.pdbx_seq_one_letter_code
_entity_poly.pdbx_strand_id
1 'polypeptide(L)'
;MDRKQVLIPEEQTLRQRDFERKIRELHAQRGKNVRALVDTFGCQQNVADSQHIMGMLEAMGCTFVTAPEEADIVVLNTCAIRDHAEKRVYGTLGALTHTKKANPEQIICLCGCMAQRPEVAEKVRQSYRHVDLVFGPQALWKFPELLYQVYTRRGRVFSVEDEHGSIAEGMPVVREGRTRAWVSIMYGCNNFCSYCIVPYVRGRERSREPERILEEVRQLAAEGYKEITLLGQNVNSYGKDLDTPWDFADLLSELDKIEGDYLLRFMSSQPKDASYKLFDTMARCKHVAKQLHLPVQSGCDRVLRAMNRPYDRAKYLDLITYARKVMPDLVLTSDVIIGFPGETEAEAMETVALVEEVRFDALFTFIFSPRPGTPAAKMDDPVPRAEKQKWFDRLCDAQNRISEEIHAGYVGDTLRCLIDGESDDSRWPLTARTAGGRLVHLVGDRAAVGTYRDVKITDSNTWALFGQLI
;
A
#
# COMPACT_ATOMS: atom_id res chain seq x y z
N MET A 1 -0.41 -16.41 -19.37
CA MET A 1 0.96 -15.90 -19.58
C MET A 1 1.92 -17.03 -19.28
N ASP A 2 2.91 -17.26 -20.11
CA ASP A 2 3.92 -18.24 -19.78
C ASP A 2 4.73 -17.73 -18.57
N ARG A 3 4.76 -18.51 -17.48
CA ARG A 3 5.41 -18.14 -16.23
C ARG A 3 6.91 -17.83 -16.38
N LYS A 4 7.57 -18.45 -17.36
CA LYS A 4 8.96 -18.15 -17.71
C LYS A 4 9.18 -16.73 -18.21
N GLN A 5 8.14 -16.03 -18.66
CA GLN A 5 8.19 -14.62 -19.07
C GLN A 5 7.97 -13.63 -17.91
N VAL A 6 7.52 -14.12 -16.75
CA VAL A 6 7.17 -13.28 -15.59
C VAL A 6 8.35 -13.15 -14.60
N LEU A 7 9.12 -14.23 -14.40
CA LEU A 7 10.28 -14.19 -13.50
C LEU A 7 11.50 -13.61 -14.22
N ILE A 8 12.12 -12.61 -13.61
CA ILE A 8 13.40 -12.08 -14.08
C ILE A 8 14.47 -13.15 -13.84
N PRO A 9 15.20 -13.58 -14.90
CA PRO A 9 16.30 -14.54 -14.75
C PRO A 9 17.36 -14.03 -13.76
N GLU A 10 17.93 -14.93 -12.96
CA GLU A 10 18.95 -14.60 -11.97
C GLU A 10 20.17 -13.86 -12.58
N GLU A 11 20.55 -14.21 -13.80
CA GLU A 11 21.60 -13.51 -14.52
C GLU A 11 21.31 -12.02 -14.69
N GLN A 12 20.06 -11.63 -14.92
CA GLN A 12 19.69 -10.21 -15.06
C GLN A 12 19.69 -9.48 -13.70
N THR A 13 19.31 -10.16 -12.63
CA THR A 13 19.42 -9.62 -11.26
C THR A 13 20.89 -9.47 -10.86
N LEU A 14 21.75 -10.42 -11.18
CA LEU A 14 23.20 -10.32 -10.98
C LEU A 14 23.80 -9.16 -11.78
N ARG A 15 23.32 -8.93 -13.01
CA ARG A 15 23.73 -7.77 -13.81
C ARG A 15 23.37 -6.44 -13.12
N GLN A 16 22.27 -6.36 -12.39
CA GLN A 16 21.94 -5.14 -11.63
C GLN A 16 22.95 -4.89 -10.50
N ARG A 17 23.38 -5.93 -9.79
CA ARG A 17 24.46 -5.81 -8.79
C ARG A 17 25.78 -5.30 -9.40
N ASP A 18 26.06 -5.63 -10.65
CA ASP A 18 27.21 -5.12 -11.38
C ASP A 18 27.08 -3.61 -11.64
N PHE A 19 25.89 -3.11 -11.95
CA PHE A 19 25.64 -1.68 -12.06
C PHE A 19 25.73 -0.97 -10.70
N GLU A 20 25.24 -1.57 -9.62
CA GLU A 20 25.39 -1.04 -8.25
C GLU A 20 26.89 -0.85 -7.92
N ARG A 21 27.72 -1.87 -8.21
CA ARG A 21 29.17 -1.79 -8.02
C ARG A 21 29.80 -0.69 -8.87
N LYS A 22 29.49 -0.59 -10.16
CA LYS A 22 30.00 0.44 -11.06
C LYS A 22 29.66 1.86 -10.58
N ILE A 23 28.42 2.07 -10.09
CA ILE A 23 28.02 3.37 -9.54
C ILE A 23 28.81 3.67 -8.27
N ARG A 24 28.99 2.70 -7.37
CA ARG A 24 29.78 2.85 -6.15
C ARG A 24 31.24 3.25 -6.49
N GLU A 25 31.83 2.64 -7.51
CA GLU A 25 33.16 2.99 -8.01
C GLU A 25 33.21 4.42 -8.57
N LEU A 26 32.18 4.86 -9.32
CA LEU A 26 32.06 6.25 -9.79
C LEU A 26 31.95 7.24 -8.62
N HIS A 27 31.23 6.93 -7.57
CA HIS A 27 31.13 7.76 -6.36
C HIS A 27 32.48 7.88 -5.66
N ALA A 28 33.19 6.75 -5.49
CA ALA A 28 34.51 6.72 -4.87
C ALA A 28 35.54 7.54 -5.68
N GLN A 29 35.57 7.42 -7.01
CA GLN A 29 36.44 8.18 -7.89
C GLN A 29 36.23 9.70 -7.81
N ARG A 30 34.96 10.12 -7.55
CA ARG A 30 34.61 11.53 -7.34
C ARG A 30 34.98 12.05 -5.96
N GLY A 31 35.42 11.19 -5.03
CA GLY A 31 35.72 11.53 -3.64
C GLY A 31 34.53 12.09 -2.86
N LYS A 32 33.29 11.73 -3.28
CA LYS A 32 32.04 12.30 -2.76
C LYS A 32 31.27 11.26 -2.00
N ASN A 33 30.87 11.56 -0.77
CA ASN A 33 29.84 10.78 -0.08
C ASN A 33 28.48 11.20 -0.65
N VAL A 34 27.93 10.39 -1.55
CA VAL A 34 26.67 10.68 -2.25
C VAL A 34 25.49 10.50 -1.31
N ARG A 35 24.65 11.51 -1.21
CA ARG A 35 23.47 11.55 -0.34
C ARG A 35 22.21 11.42 -1.17
N ALA A 36 21.32 10.56 -0.74
CA ALA A 36 20.05 10.31 -1.42
C ALA A 36 18.86 10.68 -0.53
N LEU A 37 17.83 11.22 -1.15
CA LEU A 37 16.48 11.40 -0.58
C LEU A 37 15.53 10.51 -1.35
N VAL A 38 14.75 9.69 -0.65
CA VAL A 38 13.64 8.91 -1.23
C VAL A 38 12.34 9.38 -0.56
N ASP A 39 11.48 10.05 -1.31
CA ASP A 39 10.19 10.54 -0.84
C ASP A 39 9.05 9.73 -1.48
N THR A 40 8.09 9.29 -0.66
CA THR A 40 7.03 8.36 -1.06
C THR A 40 5.65 9.01 -0.97
N PHE A 41 5.02 9.15 -2.12
CA PHE A 41 3.65 9.67 -2.25
C PHE A 41 2.71 8.52 -2.65
N GLY A 42 2.18 7.77 -1.67
CA GLY A 42 1.34 6.66 -2.09
C GLY A 42 0.78 5.74 -1.02
N CYS A 43 0.60 4.48 -1.41
CA CYS A 43 0.11 3.38 -0.58
C CYS A 43 1.26 2.55 -0.01
N GLN A 44 0.94 1.55 0.82
CA GLN A 44 1.95 0.64 1.40
C GLN A 44 2.79 -0.07 0.33
N GLN A 45 2.22 -0.37 -0.85
CA GLN A 45 3.00 -0.93 -1.95
C GLN A 45 4.07 0.05 -2.45
N ASN A 46 3.78 1.36 -2.50
CA ASN A 46 4.82 2.35 -2.84
C ASN A 46 5.88 2.43 -1.73
N VAL A 47 5.50 2.27 -0.46
CA VAL A 47 6.49 2.20 0.63
C VAL A 47 7.42 1.00 0.47
N ALA A 48 6.87 -0.19 0.20
CA ALA A 48 7.68 -1.38 -0.09
C ALA A 48 8.59 -1.19 -1.31
N ASP A 49 8.08 -0.59 -2.39
CA ASP A 49 8.86 -0.25 -3.57
C ASP A 49 10.02 0.73 -3.22
N SER A 50 9.75 1.73 -2.35
CA SER A 50 10.78 2.68 -1.87
C SER A 50 11.85 2.01 -1.01
N GLN A 51 11.49 1.03 -0.19
CA GLN A 51 12.46 0.25 0.59
C GLN A 51 13.43 -0.52 -0.30
N HIS A 52 12.96 -1.04 -1.45
CA HIS A 52 13.84 -1.62 -2.47
C HIS A 52 14.74 -0.57 -3.14
N ILE A 53 14.19 0.61 -3.48
CA ILE A 53 14.99 1.72 -4.03
C ILE A 53 16.08 2.14 -3.04
N MET A 54 15.75 2.27 -1.75
CA MET A 54 16.73 2.59 -0.70
C MET A 54 17.79 1.49 -0.58
N GLY A 55 17.40 0.21 -0.62
CA GLY A 55 18.35 -0.89 -0.61
C GLY A 55 19.34 -0.87 -1.78
N MET A 56 18.87 -0.58 -2.98
CA MET A 56 19.74 -0.42 -4.16
C MET A 56 20.64 0.81 -4.04
N LEU A 57 20.14 1.94 -3.53
CA LEU A 57 20.96 3.15 -3.30
C LEU A 57 22.04 2.92 -2.23
N GLU A 58 21.71 2.22 -1.14
CA GLU A 58 22.71 1.83 -0.12
C GLU A 58 23.76 0.89 -0.72
N ALA A 59 23.35 -0.08 -1.56
CA ALA A 59 24.27 -0.94 -2.29
C ALA A 59 25.21 -0.17 -3.23
N MET A 60 24.78 0.98 -3.75
CA MET A 60 25.59 1.92 -4.55
C MET A 60 26.48 2.85 -3.69
N GLY A 61 26.42 2.73 -2.36
CA GLY A 61 27.22 3.52 -1.43
C GLY A 61 26.61 4.88 -1.09
N CYS A 62 25.31 5.07 -1.26
CA CYS A 62 24.64 6.30 -0.84
C CYS A 62 24.30 6.27 0.66
N THR A 63 24.30 7.45 1.28
CA THR A 63 23.70 7.70 2.60
C THR A 63 22.39 8.47 2.43
N PHE A 64 21.52 8.47 3.45
CA PHE A 64 20.20 9.07 3.32
C PHE A 64 20.09 10.40 4.07
N VAL A 65 19.34 11.34 3.48
CA VAL A 65 19.00 12.64 4.04
C VAL A 65 17.51 12.90 3.92
N THR A 66 17.00 13.88 4.65
CA THR A 66 15.57 14.24 4.66
C THR A 66 15.26 15.54 3.92
N ALA A 67 16.28 16.36 3.62
CA ALA A 67 16.13 17.63 2.93
C ALA A 67 16.63 17.53 1.48
N PRO A 68 15.86 17.97 0.49
CA PRO A 68 16.26 17.88 -0.93
C PRO A 68 17.47 18.75 -1.28
N GLU A 69 17.74 19.81 -0.51
CA GLU A 69 18.89 20.68 -0.65
C GLU A 69 20.23 19.97 -0.33
N GLU A 70 20.14 18.94 0.52
CA GLU A 70 21.30 18.15 0.94
C GLU A 70 21.55 16.94 0.04
N ALA A 71 20.56 16.56 -0.79
CA ALA A 71 20.60 15.35 -1.58
C ALA A 71 21.32 15.56 -2.91
N ASP A 72 22.18 14.59 -3.28
CA ASP A 72 22.76 14.47 -4.61
C ASP A 72 21.83 13.69 -5.55
N ILE A 73 21.03 12.79 -5.00
CA ILE A 73 20.00 12.02 -5.71
C ILE A 73 18.67 12.20 -4.98
N VAL A 74 17.63 12.65 -5.69
CA VAL A 74 16.25 12.75 -5.19
C VAL A 74 15.38 11.78 -5.95
N VAL A 75 14.71 10.86 -5.26
CA VAL A 75 13.77 9.90 -5.85
C VAL A 75 12.37 10.16 -5.30
N LEU A 76 11.43 10.52 -6.18
CA LEU A 76 10.02 10.68 -5.86
C LEU A 76 9.26 9.43 -6.32
N ASN A 77 8.85 8.58 -5.38
CA ASN A 77 8.02 7.41 -5.68
C ASN A 77 6.54 7.76 -5.53
N THR A 78 5.76 7.55 -6.59
CA THR A 78 4.49 8.23 -6.79
C THR A 78 3.32 7.30 -7.07
N CYS A 79 2.12 7.68 -6.60
CA CYS A 79 0.87 6.94 -6.73
C CYS A 79 -0.02 7.53 -7.84
N ALA A 80 -0.74 6.66 -8.55
CA ALA A 80 -1.74 7.06 -9.56
C ALA A 80 -3.18 7.05 -9.02
N ILE A 81 -3.40 6.59 -7.78
CA ILE A 81 -4.75 6.36 -7.25
C ILE A 81 -5.33 7.63 -6.59
N ARG A 82 -4.50 8.48 -5.98
CA ARG A 82 -4.93 9.64 -5.19
C ARG A 82 -4.63 10.95 -5.90
N ASP A 83 -5.67 11.73 -6.22
CA ASP A 83 -5.53 13.03 -6.92
C ASP A 83 -4.65 14.03 -6.13
N HIS A 84 -4.85 14.12 -4.82
CA HIS A 84 -4.02 14.98 -3.97
C HIS A 84 -2.53 14.59 -4.00
N ALA A 85 -2.21 13.29 -4.14
CA ALA A 85 -0.82 12.84 -4.25
C ALA A 85 -0.20 13.33 -5.57
N GLU A 86 -0.93 13.24 -6.68
CA GLU A 86 -0.47 13.72 -7.99
C GLU A 86 -0.17 15.23 -7.98
N LYS A 87 -1.09 16.05 -7.42
CA LYS A 87 -0.89 17.49 -7.28
C LYS A 87 0.32 17.85 -6.42
N ARG A 88 0.50 17.15 -5.30
CA ARG A 88 1.69 17.32 -4.44
C ARG A 88 2.98 17.00 -5.18
N VAL A 89 3.02 15.90 -5.93
CA VAL A 89 4.20 15.52 -6.73
C VAL A 89 4.57 16.60 -7.73
N TYR A 90 3.62 17.17 -8.48
CA TYR A 90 3.92 18.26 -9.40
C TYR A 90 4.42 19.52 -8.67
N GLY A 91 3.88 19.83 -7.49
CA GLY A 91 4.38 20.90 -6.64
C GLY A 91 5.82 20.68 -6.19
N THR A 92 6.13 19.46 -5.70
CA THR A 92 7.47 19.05 -5.30
C THR A 92 8.45 19.10 -6.49
N LEU A 93 8.06 18.56 -7.65
CA LEU A 93 8.87 18.67 -8.87
C LEU A 93 9.17 20.12 -9.25
N GLY A 94 8.18 21.01 -9.11
CA GLY A 94 8.37 22.45 -9.32
C GLY A 94 9.42 23.06 -8.37
N ALA A 95 9.34 22.74 -7.08
CA ALA A 95 10.27 23.19 -6.06
C ALA A 95 11.70 22.70 -6.29
N LEU A 96 11.88 21.46 -6.74
CA LEU A 96 13.19 20.87 -7.04
C LEU A 96 13.94 21.58 -8.17
N THR A 97 13.30 22.48 -8.93
CA THR A 97 13.99 23.37 -9.87
C THR A 97 15.01 24.27 -9.16
N HIS A 98 14.72 24.68 -7.92
CA HIS A 98 15.62 25.55 -7.15
C HIS A 98 16.85 24.75 -6.67
N THR A 99 16.66 23.54 -6.15
CA THR A 99 17.78 22.69 -5.69
C THR A 99 18.66 22.26 -6.86
N LYS A 100 18.07 21.91 -8.02
CA LYS A 100 18.80 21.59 -9.26
C LYS A 100 19.59 22.78 -9.81
N LYS A 101 19.10 24.03 -9.65
CA LYS A 101 19.87 25.23 -10.03
C LYS A 101 21.04 25.46 -9.09
N ALA A 102 20.89 25.21 -7.80
CA ALA A 102 21.95 25.34 -6.80
C ALA A 102 23.00 24.21 -6.95
N ASN A 103 22.57 22.99 -7.25
CA ASN A 103 23.41 21.83 -7.53
C ASN A 103 23.06 21.23 -8.90
N PRO A 104 23.68 21.69 -10.01
CA PRO A 104 23.41 21.19 -11.36
C PRO A 104 23.69 19.68 -11.55
N GLU A 105 24.53 19.09 -10.71
CA GLU A 105 24.82 17.65 -10.72
C GLU A 105 23.78 16.81 -9.95
N GLN A 106 22.86 17.43 -9.20
CA GLN A 106 21.79 16.71 -8.51
C GLN A 106 20.99 15.89 -9.51
N ILE A 107 20.77 14.59 -9.25
CA ILE A 107 19.95 13.72 -10.08
C ILE A 107 18.53 13.67 -9.49
N ILE A 108 17.52 13.99 -10.30
CA ILE A 108 16.11 13.95 -9.91
C ILE A 108 15.42 12.83 -10.66
N CYS A 109 14.86 11.86 -9.90
CA CYS A 109 14.16 10.69 -10.39
C CYS A 109 12.67 10.76 -10.03
N LEU A 110 11.81 10.45 -10.98
CA LEU A 110 10.38 10.26 -10.78
C LEU A 110 10.03 8.79 -11.08
N CYS A 111 9.41 8.09 -10.12
CA CYS A 111 9.04 6.70 -10.33
C CYS A 111 7.67 6.35 -9.74
N GLY A 112 7.28 5.08 -9.86
CA GLY A 112 6.04 4.54 -9.32
C GLY A 112 4.86 4.59 -10.30
N CYS A 113 3.66 4.35 -9.77
CA CYS A 113 2.45 4.17 -10.58
C CYS A 113 2.09 5.40 -11.43
N MET A 114 2.32 6.61 -10.90
CA MET A 114 2.05 7.85 -11.64
C MET A 114 3.00 7.99 -12.84
N ALA A 115 4.27 7.66 -12.67
CA ALA A 115 5.30 7.74 -13.71
C ALA A 115 5.05 6.75 -14.87
N GLN A 116 4.34 5.63 -14.62
CA GLN A 116 3.99 4.63 -15.64
C GLN A 116 2.97 5.16 -16.68
N ARG A 117 2.25 6.22 -16.36
CA ARG A 117 1.24 6.79 -17.28
C ARG A 117 1.92 7.57 -18.40
N PRO A 118 1.66 7.26 -19.69
CA PRO A 118 2.33 7.91 -20.82
C PRO A 118 2.14 9.43 -20.85
N GLU A 119 0.94 9.91 -20.51
CA GLU A 119 0.63 11.34 -20.46
C GLU A 119 1.40 12.08 -19.35
N VAL A 120 1.69 11.41 -18.23
CA VAL A 120 2.53 11.97 -17.15
C VAL A 120 3.98 12.02 -17.59
N ALA A 121 4.50 10.93 -18.14
CA ALA A 121 5.87 10.87 -18.65
C ALA A 121 6.11 11.96 -19.72
N GLU A 122 5.16 12.16 -20.64
CA GLU A 122 5.26 13.21 -21.66
C GLU A 122 5.18 14.62 -21.08
N LYS A 123 4.27 14.87 -20.12
CA LYS A 123 4.21 16.14 -19.37
C LYS A 123 5.53 16.44 -18.67
N VAL A 124 6.14 15.42 -18.03
CA VAL A 124 7.46 15.59 -17.37
C VAL A 124 8.53 15.85 -18.40
N ARG A 125 8.48 15.19 -19.55
CA ARG A 125 9.43 15.41 -20.65
C ARG A 125 9.43 16.86 -21.14
N GLN A 126 8.24 17.43 -21.31
CA GLN A 126 8.06 18.78 -21.84
C GLN A 126 8.25 19.88 -20.79
N SER A 127 7.69 19.73 -19.60
CA SER A 127 7.53 20.82 -18.63
C SER A 127 8.53 20.75 -17.45
N TYR A 128 9.12 19.59 -17.15
CA TYR A 128 10.02 19.40 -16.00
C TYR A 128 11.40 18.94 -16.49
N ARG A 129 12.07 19.83 -17.23
CA ARG A 129 13.37 19.50 -17.90
C ARG A 129 14.52 19.15 -16.95
N HIS A 130 14.39 19.51 -15.67
CA HIS A 130 15.34 19.20 -14.60
C HIS A 130 15.21 17.77 -14.03
N VAL A 131 14.17 17.00 -14.41
CA VAL A 131 14.03 15.59 -14.06
C VAL A 131 14.90 14.75 -14.98
N ASP A 132 15.81 13.97 -14.42
CA ASP A 132 16.83 13.22 -15.17
C ASP A 132 16.37 11.79 -15.50
N LEU A 133 15.58 11.16 -14.60
CA LEU A 133 15.12 9.77 -14.74
C LEU A 133 13.64 9.65 -14.46
N VAL A 134 12.90 8.97 -15.35
CA VAL A 134 11.49 8.62 -15.17
C VAL A 134 11.31 7.12 -15.44
N PHE A 135 10.76 6.37 -14.48
CA PHE A 135 10.51 4.94 -14.66
C PHE A 135 9.27 4.45 -13.92
N GLY A 136 8.60 3.46 -14.51
CA GLY A 136 7.43 2.84 -13.92
C GLY A 136 7.78 1.75 -12.90
N PRO A 137 6.76 1.22 -12.17
CA PRO A 137 6.97 0.16 -11.18
C PRO A 137 7.48 -1.14 -11.80
N GLN A 138 7.24 -1.37 -13.08
CA GLN A 138 7.70 -2.55 -13.81
C GLN A 138 9.20 -2.52 -14.10
N ALA A 139 9.79 -1.33 -14.16
CA ALA A 139 11.23 -1.12 -14.37
C ALA A 139 12.00 -0.89 -13.06
N LEU A 140 11.36 -1.03 -11.89
CA LEU A 140 11.98 -0.78 -10.59
C LEU A 140 13.25 -1.61 -10.39
N TRP A 141 13.25 -2.86 -10.75
CA TRP A 141 14.40 -3.76 -10.63
C TRP A 141 15.59 -3.36 -11.51
N LYS A 142 15.35 -2.58 -12.59
CA LYS A 142 16.38 -2.02 -13.47
C LYS A 142 16.96 -0.69 -12.96
N PHE A 143 16.53 -0.19 -11.80
CA PHE A 143 16.92 1.13 -11.30
C PHE A 143 18.44 1.35 -11.30
N PRO A 144 19.30 0.38 -10.89
CA PRO A 144 20.76 0.54 -10.97
C PRO A 144 21.27 0.78 -12.40
N GLU A 145 20.78 0.02 -13.38
CA GLU A 145 21.12 0.20 -14.78
C GLU A 145 20.66 1.55 -15.32
N LEU A 146 19.41 1.96 -15.01
CA LEU A 146 18.85 3.23 -15.45
C LEU A 146 19.62 4.43 -14.86
N LEU A 147 19.96 4.36 -13.58
CA LEU A 147 20.74 5.39 -12.92
C LEU A 147 22.17 5.46 -13.50
N TYR A 148 22.80 4.32 -13.79
CA TYR A 148 24.09 4.26 -14.47
C TYR A 148 24.05 4.92 -15.85
N GLN A 149 22.95 4.76 -16.59
CA GLN A 149 22.77 5.43 -17.87
C GLN A 149 22.69 6.96 -17.71
N VAL A 150 22.03 7.49 -16.65
CA VAL A 150 22.02 8.93 -16.35
C VAL A 150 23.43 9.44 -16.11
N TYR A 151 24.25 8.71 -15.33
CA TYR A 151 25.64 9.08 -15.06
C TYR A 151 26.55 9.09 -16.30
N THR A 152 26.31 8.20 -17.26
CA THR A 152 27.23 7.96 -18.39
C THR A 152 26.79 8.62 -19.70
N ARG A 153 25.49 8.73 -19.95
CA ARG A 153 24.96 9.23 -21.24
C ARG A 153 24.75 10.74 -21.30
N ARG A 154 24.88 11.46 -20.17
CA ARG A 154 24.59 12.91 -20.04
C ARG A 154 23.25 13.33 -20.62
N GLY A 155 22.24 12.47 -20.52
CA GLY A 155 20.90 12.68 -21.05
C GLY A 155 19.83 12.16 -20.10
N ARG A 156 18.61 12.62 -20.33
CA ARG A 156 17.42 12.17 -19.56
C ARG A 156 17.04 10.75 -19.97
N VAL A 157 16.68 9.91 -19.01
CA VAL A 157 16.29 8.51 -19.22
C VAL A 157 14.81 8.34 -18.87
N PHE A 158 14.04 7.71 -19.77
CA PHE A 158 12.63 7.40 -19.59
C PHE A 158 12.43 5.91 -19.86
N SER A 159 11.96 5.17 -18.84
CA SER A 159 11.66 3.73 -18.93
C SER A 159 10.23 3.49 -18.42
N VAL A 160 9.28 3.81 -19.29
CA VAL A 160 7.82 3.72 -19.04
C VAL A 160 7.13 2.86 -20.11
N GLU A 161 7.88 2.01 -20.79
CA GLU A 161 7.35 1.12 -21.81
C GLU A 161 6.43 0.05 -21.20
N ASP A 162 5.46 -0.38 -22.00
CA ASP A 162 4.42 -1.32 -21.60
C ASP A 162 4.97 -2.76 -21.62
N GLU A 163 5.88 -3.06 -20.72
CA GLU A 163 6.31 -4.43 -20.46
C GLU A 163 5.22 -5.14 -19.65
N HIS A 164 4.98 -6.41 -19.95
CA HIS A 164 3.96 -7.25 -19.28
C HIS A 164 4.20 -7.48 -17.78
N GLY A 165 5.02 -6.67 -17.14
CA GLY A 165 5.38 -6.73 -15.74
C GLY A 165 6.11 -8.02 -15.37
N SER A 166 7.11 -7.89 -14.54
CA SER A 166 7.95 -8.99 -14.11
C SER A 166 8.09 -9.04 -12.60
N ILE A 167 8.58 -10.15 -12.08
CA ILE A 167 8.94 -10.35 -10.68
C ILE A 167 10.46 -10.49 -10.62
N ALA A 168 11.12 -9.61 -9.88
CA ALA A 168 12.53 -9.72 -9.57
C ALA A 168 12.66 -10.15 -8.10
N GLU A 169 13.29 -11.30 -7.87
CA GLU A 169 13.59 -11.79 -6.54
C GLU A 169 14.99 -11.37 -6.09
N GLY A 170 15.20 -11.29 -4.78
CA GLY A 170 16.50 -11.01 -4.18
C GLY A 170 17.00 -9.58 -4.36
N MET A 171 16.11 -8.62 -4.63
CA MET A 171 16.47 -7.19 -4.61
C MET A 171 16.85 -6.75 -3.19
N PRO A 172 17.86 -5.88 -3.03
CA PRO A 172 18.20 -5.28 -1.75
C PRO A 172 16.99 -4.55 -1.14
N VAL A 173 16.87 -4.56 0.17
CA VAL A 173 15.81 -3.88 0.92
C VAL A 173 16.39 -3.16 2.12
N VAL A 174 16.07 -1.89 2.30
CA VAL A 174 16.29 -1.14 3.54
C VAL A 174 14.96 -0.88 4.21
N ARG A 175 14.78 -1.38 5.42
CA ARG A 175 13.57 -1.19 6.22
C ARG A 175 13.84 -0.22 7.36
N GLU A 176 12.95 0.75 7.53
CA GLU A 176 13.01 1.68 8.66
C GLU A 176 12.48 0.99 9.92
N GLY A 177 13.33 0.89 10.94
CA GLY A 177 12.98 0.24 12.21
C GLY A 177 12.82 -1.28 12.10
N ARG A 178 12.42 -1.90 13.22
CA ARG A 178 12.19 -3.36 13.32
C ARG A 178 10.77 -3.71 13.81
N THR A 179 9.87 -2.74 13.84
CA THR A 179 8.51 -2.96 14.34
C THR A 179 7.62 -3.56 13.26
N ARG A 180 7.73 -3.06 12.02
CA ARG A 180 6.85 -3.44 10.90
C ARG A 180 7.64 -3.74 9.64
N ALA A 181 7.19 -4.76 8.89
CA ALA A 181 7.68 -5.08 7.56
C ALA A 181 6.54 -5.24 6.56
N TRP A 182 6.81 -4.88 5.32
CA TRP A 182 5.92 -5.12 4.18
C TRP A 182 6.54 -6.17 3.27
N VAL A 183 5.75 -7.19 2.93
CA VAL A 183 6.16 -8.28 2.04
C VAL A 183 5.18 -8.33 0.86
N SER A 184 5.65 -7.94 -0.31
CA SER A 184 4.86 -8.08 -1.53
C SER A 184 4.77 -9.57 -1.88
N ILE A 185 3.55 -10.12 -1.94
CA ILE A 185 3.31 -11.52 -2.29
C ILE A 185 2.86 -11.68 -3.75
N MET A 186 2.35 -10.61 -4.34
CA MET A 186 1.92 -10.57 -5.73
C MET A 186 1.88 -9.14 -6.26
N TYR A 187 1.87 -8.99 -7.55
CA TYR A 187 1.80 -7.71 -8.27
C TYR A 187 0.69 -7.71 -9.32
N GLY A 188 0.13 -6.53 -9.63
CA GLY A 188 -0.90 -6.35 -10.65
C GLY A 188 -2.29 -6.79 -10.21
N CYS A 189 -3.29 -6.57 -11.09
CA CYS A 189 -4.69 -6.90 -10.81
C CYS A 189 -5.46 -7.19 -12.10
N ASN A 190 -6.24 -8.27 -12.11
CA ASN A 190 -7.07 -8.69 -13.24
C ASN A 190 -8.53 -8.26 -13.13
N ASN A 191 -8.91 -7.49 -12.10
CA ASN A 191 -10.31 -7.16 -11.87
C ASN A 191 -10.87 -6.10 -12.82
N PHE A 192 -10.05 -5.17 -13.31
CA PHE A 192 -10.48 -4.11 -14.22
C PHE A 192 -11.74 -3.38 -13.79
N CYS A 193 -11.85 -3.09 -12.48
CA CYS A 193 -12.91 -2.23 -11.96
C CYS A 193 -12.93 -0.93 -12.78
N SER A 194 -14.11 -0.46 -13.18
CA SER A 194 -14.23 0.61 -14.20
C SER A 194 -13.60 1.96 -13.79
N TYR A 195 -13.40 2.18 -12.49
CA TYR A 195 -12.76 3.38 -11.94
C TYR A 195 -11.26 3.23 -11.65
N CYS A 196 -10.70 2.01 -11.78
CA CYS A 196 -9.38 1.69 -11.24
C CYS A 196 -8.29 1.72 -12.30
N ILE A 197 -7.24 2.50 -12.03
CA ILE A 197 -6.07 2.63 -12.91
C ILE A 197 -5.03 1.51 -12.71
N VAL A 198 -5.12 0.74 -11.62
CA VAL A 198 -4.11 -0.26 -11.23
C VAL A 198 -3.74 -1.26 -12.32
N PRO A 199 -4.68 -1.91 -13.04
CA PRO A 199 -4.33 -2.84 -14.11
C PRO A 199 -3.47 -2.23 -15.23
N TYR A 200 -3.63 -0.93 -15.45
CA TYR A 200 -2.94 -0.19 -16.53
C TYR A 200 -1.54 0.28 -16.12
N VAL A 201 -1.27 0.43 -14.80
CA VAL A 201 0.03 0.91 -14.32
C VAL A 201 0.86 -0.16 -13.62
N ARG A 202 0.25 -1.21 -13.07
CA ARG A 202 0.95 -2.34 -12.44
C ARG A 202 0.83 -3.65 -13.22
N GLY A 203 0.04 -3.66 -14.29
CA GLY A 203 -0.14 -4.82 -15.17
C GLY A 203 -1.03 -5.92 -14.60
N ARG A 204 -0.93 -7.11 -15.18
CA ARG A 204 -1.69 -8.29 -14.81
C ARG A 204 -1.21 -8.90 -13.50
N GLU A 205 -2.08 -9.71 -12.86
CA GLU A 205 -1.74 -10.45 -11.65
C GLU A 205 -0.55 -11.39 -11.87
N ARG A 206 0.38 -11.35 -10.93
CA ARG A 206 1.61 -12.16 -10.89
C ARG A 206 1.93 -12.47 -9.44
N SER A 207 1.81 -13.73 -9.05
CA SER A 207 2.13 -14.22 -7.71
C SER A 207 3.61 -14.58 -7.59
N ARG A 208 4.23 -14.23 -6.46
CA ARG A 208 5.57 -14.72 -6.11
C ARG A 208 5.50 -16.18 -5.70
N GLU A 209 6.63 -16.89 -5.84
CA GLU A 209 6.72 -18.28 -5.41
C GLU A 209 6.53 -18.39 -3.88
N PRO A 210 5.72 -19.36 -3.40
CA PRO A 210 5.47 -19.55 -1.97
C PRO A 210 6.74 -19.67 -1.15
N GLU A 211 7.72 -20.43 -1.63
CA GLU A 211 9.00 -20.70 -0.94
C GLU A 211 9.77 -19.40 -0.68
N ARG A 212 9.76 -18.46 -1.63
CA ARG A 212 10.44 -17.16 -1.50
C ARG A 212 9.76 -16.28 -0.44
N ILE A 213 8.43 -16.31 -0.39
CA ILE A 213 7.66 -15.59 0.62
C ILE A 213 7.90 -16.18 2.00
N LEU A 214 7.87 -17.51 2.12
CA LEU A 214 8.16 -18.22 3.37
C LEU A 214 9.56 -17.93 3.89
N GLU A 215 10.57 -17.92 3.01
CA GLU A 215 11.94 -17.58 3.37
C GLU A 215 12.07 -16.15 3.89
N GLU A 216 11.46 -15.17 3.19
CA GLU A 216 11.47 -13.76 3.59
C GLU A 216 10.76 -13.56 4.95
N VAL A 217 9.59 -14.14 5.15
CA VAL A 217 8.86 -14.02 6.44
C VAL A 217 9.62 -14.72 7.57
N ARG A 218 10.25 -15.86 7.32
CA ARG A 218 11.08 -16.56 8.30
C ARG A 218 12.27 -15.72 8.75
N GLN A 219 12.93 -15.06 7.81
CA GLN A 219 14.01 -14.12 8.11
C GLN A 219 13.51 -12.94 8.96
N LEU A 220 12.39 -12.31 8.58
CA LEU A 220 11.81 -11.19 9.33
C LEU A 220 11.41 -11.59 10.76
N ALA A 221 10.82 -12.78 10.94
CA ALA A 221 10.48 -13.29 12.25
C ALA A 221 11.73 -13.52 13.11
N ALA A 222 12.80 -14.08 12.53
CA ALA A 222 14.09 -14.31 13.20
C ALA A 222 14.79 -12.97 13.57
N GLU A 223 14.63 -11.92 12.75
CA GLU A 223 15.13 -10.57 13.03
C GLU A 223 14.30 -9.82 14.09
N GLY A 224 13.16 -10.40 14.51
CA GLY A 224 12.32 -9.89 15.60
C GLY A 224 11.28 -8.86 15.18
N TYR A 225 10.93 -8.77 13.88
CA TYR A 225 9.81 -7.93 13.43
C TYR A 225 8.51 -8.35 14.12
N LYS A 226 7.71 -7.36 14.53
CA LYS A 226 6.48 -7.58 15.30
C LYS A 226 5.22 -7.62 14.45
N GLU A 227 5.21 -6.93 13.33
CA GLU A 227 4.08 -6.93 12.39
C GLU A 227 4.60 -7.10 10.97
N ILE A 228 4.10 -8.12 10.26
CA ILE A 228 4.43 -8.40 8.87
C ILE A 228 3.16 -8.29 8.05
N THR A 229 3.12 -7.34 7.11
CA THR A 229 1.94 -7.12 6.26
C THR A 229 2.20 -7.64 4.86
N LEU A 230 1.37 -8.58 4.43
CA LEU A 230 1.39 -9.12 3.08
C LEU A 230 0.69 -8.16 2.12
N LEU A 231 1.37 -7.77 1.06
CA LEU A 231 0.91 -6.80 0.09
C LEU A 231 0.66 -7.42 -1.29
N GLY A 232 -0.36 -6.87 -1.94
CA GLY A 232 -0.71 -7.12 -3.32
C GLY A 232 -1.77 -6.13 -3.76
N GLN A 233 -2.24 -6.21 -5.00
CA GLN A 233 -3.35 -5.40 -5.49
C GLN A 233 -4.69 -6.15 -5.40
N ASN A 234 -4.64 -7.48 -5.17
CA ASN A 234 -5.76 -8.35 -4.81
C ASN A 234 -5.19 -9.64 -4.20
N VAL A 235 -4.81 -9.61 -2.92
CA VAL A 235 -4.14 -10.75 -2.26
C VAL A 235 -4.97 -12.03 -2.26
N ASN A 236 -6.31 -11.90 -2.30
CA ASN A 236 -7.21 -13.05 -2.31
C ASN A 236 -7.13 -13.88 -3.62
N SER A 237 -6.56 -13.30 -4.69
CA SER A 237 -6.32 -14.03 -5.95
C SER A 237 -4.93 -14.67 -6.04
N TYR A 238 -4.11 -14.58 -4.97
CA TYR A 238 -2.80 -15.20 -4.93
C TYR A 238 -2.86 -16.69 -5.30
N GLY A 239 -1.90 -17.12 -6.07
CA GLY A 239 -1.74 -18.51 -6.50
C GLY A 239 -2.46 -18.89 -7.78
N LYS A 240 -3.45 -18.09 -8.27
CA LYS A 240 -4.21 -18.43 -9.49
C LYS A 240 -3.37 -18.51 -10.76
N ASP A 241 -2.22 -17.89 -10.77
CA ASP A 241 -1.26 -17.88 -11.90
C ASP A 241 -0.06 -18.79 -11.62
N LEU A 242 -0.03 -19.50 -10.50
CA LEU A 242 1.00 -20.47 -10.15
C LEU A 242 0.66 -21.86 -10.70
N ASP A 243 1.69 -22.64 -11.01
CA ASP A 243 1.56 -24.07 -11.38
C ASP A 243 1.41 -24.98 -10.14
N THR A 244 1.11 -24.40 -8.97
CA THR A 244 0.90 -25.10 -7.71
C THR A 244 -0.57 -25.00 -7.28
N PRO A 245 -1.09 -25.96 -6.49
CA PRO A 245 -2.47 -25.90 -5.99
C PRO A 245 -2.68 -24.88 -4.87
N TRP A 246 -1.67 -24.08 -4.52
CA TRP A 246 -1.74 -23.14 -3.41
C TRP A 246 -2.60 -21.92 -3.75
N ASP A 247 -3.55 -21.63 -2.87
CA ASP A 247 -4.26 -20.36 -2.82
C ASP A 247 -3.74 -19.50 -1.65
N PHE A 248 -4.36 -18.32 -1.46
CA PHE A 248 -3.97 -17.42 -0.38
C PHE A 248 -4.18 -18.01 1.03
N ALA A 249 -5.21 -18.82 1.22
CA ALA A 249 -5.46 -19.49 2.50
C ALA A 249 -4.38 -20.54 2.82
N ASP A 250 -3.90 -21.26 1.81
CA ASP A 250 -2.79 -22.21 1.97
C ASP A 250 -1.51 -21.48 2.33
N LEU A 251 -1.20 -20.36 1.65
CA LEU A 251 -0.05 -19.53 1.99
C LEU A 251 -0.11 -19.04 3.45
N LEU A 252 -1.26 -18.52 3.90
CA LEU A 252 -1.43 -18.08 5.29
C LEU A 252 -1.22 -19.22 6.29
N SER A 253 -1.72 -20.44 5.95
CA SER A 253 -1.55 -21.63 6.81
C SER A 253 -0.08 -22.03 6.96
N GLU A 254 0.72 -21.92 5.90
CA GLU A 254 2.14 -22.25 5.95
C GLU A 254 2.95 -21.13 6.65
N LEU A 255 2.60 -19.87 6.44
CA LEU A 255 3.21 -18.74 7.14
C LEU A 255 2.96 -18.80 8.66
N ASP A 256 1.77 -19.27 9.08
CA ASP A 256 1.42 -19.41 10.50
C ASP A 256 2.26 -20.45 11.25
N LYS A 257 2.90 -21.39 10.55
CA LYS A 257 3.81 -22.39 11.15
C LYS A 257 5.19 -21.82 11.49
N ILE A 258 5.52 -20.63 11.00
CA ILE A 258 6.81 -19.99 11.29
C ILE A 258 6.78 -19.49 12.74
N GLU A 259 7.74 -19.94 13.55
CA GLU A 259 7.85 -19.54 14.95
C GLU A 259 8.26 -18.07 15.09
N GLY A 260 7.72 -17.39 16.11
CA GLY A 260 8.05 -16.00 16.41
C GLY A 260 6.95 -15.30 17.19
N ASP A 261 7.25 -14.09 17.67
CA ASP A 261 6.28 -13.20 18.32
C ASP A 261 5.93 -12.05 17.36
N TYR A 262 5.14 -12.35 16.34
CA TYR A 262 4.73 -11.41 15.31
C TYR A 262 3.26 -11.60 14.93
N LEU A 263 2.70 -10.60 14.25
CA LEU A 263 1.36 -10.61 13.70
C LEU A 263 1.44 -10.51 12.17
N LEU A 264 0.74 -11.39 11.48
CA LEU A 264 0.54 -11.34 10.03
C LEU A 264 -0.72 -10.54 9.72
N ARG A 265 -0.57 -9.54 8.85
CA ARG A 265 -1.67 -8.79 8.25
C ARG A 265 -1.64 -8.94 6.74
N PHE A 266 -2.72 -8.61 6.10
CA PHE A 266 -2.77 -8.45 4.66
C PHE A 266 -3.70 -7.32 4.26
N MET A 267 -3.47 -6.76 3.09
CA MET A 267 -4.23 -5.64 2.55
C MET A 267 -4.69 -5.95 1.13
N SER A 268 -5.67 -5.17 0.64
CA SER A 268 -6.15 -5.23 -0.75
C SER A 268 -6.89 -6.53 -1.10
N SER A 269 -7.86 -6.90 -0.27
CA SER A 269 -8.81 -7.98 -0.58
C SER A 269 -9.89 -7.53 -1.56
N GLN A 270 -10.54 -8.51 -2.21
CA GLN A 270 -11.73 -8.26 -3.02
C GLN A 270 -12.82 -9.30 -2.72
N PRO A 271 -14.09 -8.87 -2.55
CA PRO A 271 -15.20 -9.77 -2.20
C PRO A 271 -15.39 -10.95 -3.16
N LYS A 272 -15.12 -10.74 -4.47
CA LYS A 272 -15.18 -11.81 -5.49
C LYS A 272 -14.29 -13.00 -5.16
N ASP A 273 -13.10 -12.73 -4.61
CA ASP A 273 -12.06 -13.73 -4.37
C ASP A 273 -11.97 -14.11 -2.87
N ALA A 274 -12.79 -13.50 -2.01
CA ALA A 274 -12.93 -13.90 -0.62
C ALA A 274 -13.69 -15.25 -0.53
N SER A 275 -13.22 -16.16 0.34
CA SER A 275 -13.78 -17.50 0.46
C SER A 275 -13.95 -17.90 1.92
N TYR A 276 -14.87 -18.84 2.17
CA TYR A 276 -15.03 -19.45 3.50
C TYR A 276 -13.75 -20.12 3.98
N LYS A 277 -13.03 -20.82 3.06
CA LYS A 277 -11.69 -21.39 3.35
C LYS A 277 -10.72 -20.35 3.92
N LEU A 278 -10.71 -19.14 3.35
CA LEU A 278 -9.87 -18.05 3.86
C LEU A 278 -10.28 -17.66 5.28
N PHE A 279 -11.57 -17.50 5.54
CA PHE A 279 -12.07 -17.10 6.87
C PHE A 279 -11.82 -18.18 7.93
N ASP A 280 -12.04 -19.45 7.59
CA ASP A 280 -11.70 -20.58 8.47
C ASP A 280 -10.19 -20.62 8.76
N THR A 281 -9.35 -20.34 7.76
CA THR A 281 -7.92 -20.25 7.93
C THR A 281 -7.54 -19.10 8.86
N MET A 282 -8.07 -17.91 8.63
CA MET A 282 -7.85 -16.76 9.52
C MET A 282 -8.28 -17.07 10.96
N ALA A 283 -9.42 -17.76 11.14
CA ALA A 283 -9.93 -18.10 12.47
C ALA A 283 -8.98 -19.01 13.25
N ARG A 284 -8.42 -20.05 12.59
CA ARG A 284 -7.55 -21.04 13.26
C ARG A 284 -6.10 -20.60 13.41
N CYS A 285 -5.60 -19.72 12.55
CA CYS A 285 -4.21 -19.28 12.56
C CYS A 285 -3.91 -18.39 13.77
N LYS A 286 -2.76 -18.64 14.41
CA LYS A 286 -2.31 -17.93 15.60
C LYS A 286 -1.74 -16.55 15.28
N HIS A 287 -0.95 -16.47 14.22
CA HIS A 287 -0.25 -15.24 13.84
C HIS A 287 -1.10 -14.31 12.95
N VAL A 288 -2.14 -14.84 12.29
CA VAL A 288 -2.98 -14.03 11.39
C VAL A 288 -3.92 -13.14 12.19
N ALA A 289 -3.83 -11.83 11.96
CA ALA A 289 -4.70 -10.84 12.60
C ALA A 289 -6.17 -11.11 12.28
N LYS A 290 -7.05 -11.02 13.28
CA LYS A 290 -8.51 -11.06 13.08
C LYS A 290 -8.99 -9.69 12.58
N GLN A 291 -8.38 -9.25 11.48
CA GLN A 291 -8.70 -8.00 10.79
C GLN A 291 -8.87 -8.30 9.30
N LEU A 292 -10.00 -7.89 8.75
CA LEU A 292 -10.31 -8.04 7.33
C LEU A 292 -10.65 -6.68 6.73
N HIS A 293 -9.83 -6.24 5.78
CA HIS A 293 -10.17 -5.12 4.92
C HIS A 293 -10.79 -5.66 3.63
N LEU A 294 -12.12 -5.51 3.47
CA LEU A 294 -12.88 -6.06 2.35
C LEU A 294 -13.70 -4.96 1.66
N PRO A 295 -13.13 -4.27 0.66
CA PRO A 295 -13.74 -3.14 -0.03
C PRO A 295 -15.05 -3.49 -0.74
N VAL A 296 -16.20 -3.01 -0.23
CA VAL A 296 -17.52 -3.19 -0.85
C VAL A 296 -17.76 -2.23 -1.99
N GLN A 297 -17.25 -1.02 -1.88
CA GLN A 297 -17.34 0.11 -2.80
C GLN A 297 -18.72 0.76 -2.90
N SER A 298 -19.84 0.02 -2.98
CA SER A 298 -21.22 0.51 -3.01
C SER A 298 -22.15 -0.53 -2.40
N GLY A 299 -23.27 -0.10 -1.83
CA GLY A 299 -24.35 -0.94 -1.35
C GLY A 299 -25.45 -1.22 -2.40
N CYS A 300 -25.35 -0.59 -3.57
CA CYS A 300 -26.32 -0.73 -4.66
C CYS A 300 -25.80 -1.66 -5.77
N ASP A 301 -26.55 -2.72 -6.09
CA ASP A 301 -26.16 -3.71 -7.09
C ASP A 301 -26.01 -3.14 -8.50
N ARG A 302 -26.80 -2.12 -8.88
CA ARG A 302 -26.64 -1.45 -10.17
C ARG A 302 -25.31 -0.70 -10.24
N VAL A 303 -24.96 0.00 -9.19
CA VAL A 303 -23.68 0.74 -9.10
C VAL A 303 -22.51 -0.24 -9.09
N LEU A 304 -22.59 -1.34 -8.34
CA LEU A 304 -21.56 -2.40 -8.35
C LEU A 304 -21.34 -2.95 -9.77
N ARG A 305 -22.42 -3.24 -10.51
CA ARG A 305 -22.31 -3.67 -11.93
C ARG A 305 -21.63 -2.60 -12.79
N ALA A 306 -22.02 -1.33 -12.63
CA ALA A 306 -21.38 -0.22 -13.36
C ALA A 306 -19.90 -0.04 -13.00
N MET A 307 -19.53 -0.34 -11.76
CA MET A 307 -18.14 -0.40 -11.28
C MET A 307 -17.36 -1.62 -11.78
N ASN A 308 -17.97 -2.53 -12.54
CA ASN A 308 -17.41 -3.83 -12.94
C ASN A 308 -17.01 -4.69 -11.73
N ARG A 309 -17.90 -4.74 -10.72
CA ARG A 309 -17.73 -5.58 -9.52
C ARG A 309 -18.63 -6.82 -9.64
N PRO A 310 -18.04 -8.04 -9.81
CA PRO A 310 -18.82 -9.26 -10.08
C PRO A 310 -19.35 -9.93 -8.81
N TYR A 311 -19.98 -9.15 -7.95
CA TYR A 311 -20.75 -9.58 -6.78
C TYR A 311 -21.85 -8.54 -6.51
N ASP A 312 -22.86 -8.94 -5.75
CA ASP A 312 -23.97 -8.11 -5.30
C ASP A 312 -23.94 -7.93 -3.77
N ARG A 313 -24.89 -7.12 -3.27
CA ARG A 313 -25.07 -6.87 -1.84
C ARG A 313 -25.30 -8.17 -1.06
N ALA A 314 -26.13 -9.07 -1.58
CA ALA A 314 -26.48 -10.33 -0.91
C ALA A 314 -25.25 -11.21 -0.70
N LYS A 315 -24.41 -11.37 -1.74
CA LYS A 315 -23.15 -12.11 -1.66
C LYS A 315 -22.17 -11.47 -0.67
N TYR A 316 -22.09 -10.13 -0.64
CA TYR A 316 -21.24 -9.43 0.32
C TYR A 316 -21.68 -9.69 1.77
N LEU A 317 -22.99 -9.58 2.06
CA LEU A 317 -23.56 -9.84 3.39
C LEU A 317 -23.36 -11.30 3.82
N ASP A 318 -23.52 -12.26 2.92
CA ASP A 318 -23.24 -13.67 3.17
C ASP A 318 -21.77 -13.88 3.61
N LEU A 319 -20.81 -13.29 2.92
CA LEU A 319 -19.38 -13.35 3.29
C LEU A 319 -19.13 -12.76 4.69
N ILE A 320 -19.71 -11.59 4.99
CA ILE A 320 -19.52 -10.94 6.30
C ILE A 320 -20.16 -11.74 7.42
N THR A 321 -21.36 -12.25 7.19
CA THR A 321 -22.07 -13.08 8.16
C THR A 321 -21.27 -14.32 8.52
N TYR A 322 -20.73 -15.01 7.52
CA TYR A 322 -19.85 -16.16 7.74
C TYR A 322 -18.56 -15.79 8.47
N ALA A 323 -17.88 -14.72 8.01
CA ALA A 323 -16.63 -14.27 8.62
C ALA A 323 -16.81 -13.95 10.12
N ARG A 324 -17.89 -13.24 10.50
CA ARG A 324 -18.21 -12.94 11.90
C ARG A 324 -18.62 -14.17 12.71
N LYS A 325 -19.25 -15.14 12.06
CA LYS A 325 -19.61 -16.43 12.71
C LYS A 325 -18.36 -17.19 13.16
N VAL A 326 -17.32 -17.24 12.31
CA VAL A 326 -16.08 -17.99 12.62
C VAL A 326 -15.04 -17.15 13.37
N MET A 327 -15.16 -15.82 13.33
CA MET A 327 -14.32 -14.85 14.03
C MET A 327 -15.20 -13.79 14.71
N PRO A 328 -15.74 -14.05 15.93
CA PRO A 328 -16.62 -13.08 16.60
C PRO A 328 -15.95 -11.75 16.94
N ASP A 329 -14.63 -11.73 17.11
CA ASP A 329 -13.78 -10.56 17.38
C ASP A 329 -13.22 -9.90 16.11
N LEU A 330 -13.74 -10.25 14.93
CA LEU A 330 -13.28 -9.73 13.66
C LEU A 330 -13.41 -8.21 13.59
N VAL A 331 -12.30 -7.54 13.32
CA VAL A 331 -12.28 -6.13 12.93
C VAL A 331 -12.45 -6.03 11.42
N LEU A 332 -13.54 -5.43 11.00
CA LEU A 332 -13.93 -5.31 9.60
C LEU A 332 -13.82 -3.87 9.11
N THR A 333 -13.04 -3.66 8.05
CA THR A 333 -12.91 -2.36 7.40
C THR A 333 -13.22 -2.46 5.91
N SER A 334 -13.58 -1.35 5.28
CA SER A 334 -13.96 -1.34 3.87
C SER A 334 -13.64 0.02 3.21
N ASP A 335 -13.66 0.02 1.88
CA ASP A 335 -13.70 1.24 1.06
C ASP A 335 -15.11 1.44 0.51
N VAL A 336 -15.53 2.70 0.44
CA VAL A 336 -16.81 3.13 -0.17
C VAL A 336 -16.58 4.34 -1.06
N ILE A 337 -17.13 4.29 -2.27
CA ILE A 337 -17.14 5.39 -3.23
C ILE A 337 -18.57 5.87 -3.41
N ILE A 338 -18.84 7.13 -3.09
CA ILE A 338 -20.12 7.81 -3.31
C ILE A 338 -20.04 8.71 -4.55
N GLY A 339 -21.15 8.88 -5.23
CA GLY A 339 -21.25 9.75 -6.41
C GLY A 339 -20.55 9.16 -7.64
N PHE A 340 -20.60 7.83 -7.79
CA PHE A 340 -20.16 7.18 -9.02
C PHE A 340 -20.97 7.71 -10.21
N PRO A 341 -20.43 7.80 -11.45
CA PRO A 341 -21.17 8.34 -12.59
C PRO A 341 -22.53 7.67 -12.78
N GLY A 342 -23.58 8.49 -12.85
CA GLY A 342 -24.96 8.05 -12.97
C GLY A 342 -25.56 7.43 -11.68
N GLU A 343 -24.89 7.51 -10.53
CA GLU A 343 -25.49 7.13 -9.24
C GLU A 343 -26.54 8.15 -8.83
N THR A 344 -27.69 7.70 -8.34
CA THR A 344 -28.76 8.53 -7.79
C THR A 344 -28.65 8.65 -6.28
N GLU A 345 -29.37 9.64 -5.68
CA GLU A 345 -29.44 9.76 -4.21
C GLU A 345 -30.01 8.50 -3.55
N ALA A 346 -31.06 7.89 -4.13
CA ALA A 346 -31.65 6.66 -3.59
C ALA A 346 -30.62 5.52 -3.52
N GLU A 347 -29.80 5.36 -4.55
CA GLU A 347 -28.76 4.33 -4.60
C GLU A 347 -27.60 4.62 -3.65
N ALA A 348 -27.23 5.89 -3.47
CA ALA A 348 -26.27 6.30 -2.45
C ALA A 348 -26.81 5.99 -1.04
N MET A 349 -28.11 6.14 -0.80
CA MET A 349 -28.74 5.77 0.48
C MET A 349 -28.81 4.25 0.70
N GLU A 350 -28.86 3.43 -0.34
CA GLU A 350 -28.66 1.97 -0.20
C GLU A 350 -27.27 1.64 0.36
N THR A 351 -26.27 2.42 -0.02
CA THR A 351 -24.91 2.28 0.52
C THR A 351 -24.86 2.69 2.00
N VAL A 352 -25.53 3.77 2.40
CA VAL A 352 -25.63 4.17 3.82
C VAL A 352 -26.32 3.07 4.62
N ALA A 353 -27.45 2.53 4.10
CA ALA A 353 -28.18 1.45 4.76
C ALA A 353 -27.33 0.16 4.92
N LEU A 354 -26.50 -0.17 3.92
CA LEU A 354 -25.53 -1.27 4.04
C LEU A 354 -24.53 -1.02 5.16
N VAL A 355 -24.00 0.19 5.27
CA VAL A 355 -23.05 0.56 6.34
C VAL A 355 -23.67 0.44 7.72
N GLU A 356 -24.93 0.86 7.88
CA GLU A 356 -25.69 0.70 9.13
C GLU A 356 -25.97 -0.78 9.47
N GLU A 357 -26.24 -1.61 8.46
CA GLU A 357 -26.48 -3.05 8.63
C GLU A 357 -25.20 -3.80 9.00
N VAL A 358 -24.11 -3.56 8.25
CA VAL A 358 -22.82 -4.24 8.43
C VAL A 358 -22.09 -3.74 9.68
N ARG A 359 -22.20 -2.44 10.01
CA ARG A 359 -21.47 -1.81 11.14
C ARG A 359 -19.99 -2.07 11.04
N PHE A 360 -19.33 -1.42 10.09
CA PHE A 360 -17.88 -1.50 9.92
C PHE A 360 -17.14 -0.82 11.09
N ASP A 361 -15.99 -1.37 11.46
CA ASP A 361 -15.11 -0.75 12.46
C ASP A 361 -14.52 0.57 11.97
N ALA A 362 -14.19 0.64 10.68
CA ALA A 362 -13.79 1.86 10.00
C ALA A 362 -14.05 1.76 8.50
N LEU A 363 -14.33 2.90 7.88
CA LEU A 363 -14.42 3.05 6.41
C LEU A 363 -13.40 4.04 5.88
N PHE A 364 -12.86 3.73 4.71
CA PHE A 364 -12.21 4.71 3.85
C PHE A 364 -13.22 5.18 2.82
N THR A 365 -13.67 6.42 2.97
CA THR A 365 -14.78 6.99 2.20
C THR A 365 -14.27 7.99 1.17
N PHE A 366 -14.79 7.90 -0.03
CA PHE A 366 -14.39 8.74 -1.15
C PHE A 366 -15.61 9.24 -1.92
N ILE A 367 -15.54 10.48 -2.42
CA ILE A 367 -16.41 10.89 -3.52
C ILE A 367 -15.67 10.54 -4.80
N PHE A 368 -16.37 9.93 -5.75
CA PHE A 368 -15.80 9.54 -7.04
C PHE A 368 -14.97 10.68 -7.65
N SER A 369 -13.78 10.34 -8.13
CA SER A 369 -12.90 11.25 -8.86
C SER A 369 -12.40 10.52 -10.10
N PRO A 370 -12.69 11.03 -11.31
CA PRO A 370 -12.32 10.36 -12.56
C PRO A 370 -10.80 10.24 -12.70
N ARG A 371 -10.35 9.06 -13.13
CA ARG A 371 -8.93 8.80 -13.43
C ARG A 371 -8.76 8.68 -14.95
N PRO A 372 -8.00 9.58 -15.58
CA PRO A 372 -7.73 9.47 -17.01
C PRO A 372 -7.23 8.07 -17.37
N GLY A 373 -7.73 7.53 -18.48
CA GLY A 373 -7.41 6.17 -18.94
C GLY A 373 -8.36 5.08 -18.43
N THR A 374 -9.23 5.36 -17.44
CA THR A 374 -10.21 4.40 -16.94
C THR A 374 -11.55 4.49 -17.69
N PRO A 375 -12.34 3.40 -17.76
CA PRO A 375 -13.68 3.43 -18.34
C PRO A 375 -14.62 4.44 -17.65
N ALA A 376 -14.61 4.51 -16.32
CA ALA A 376 -15.48 5.41 -15.58
C ALA A 376 -15.18 6.89 -15.82
N ALA A 377 -13.97 7.25 -16.21
CA ALA A 377 -13.63 8.63 -16.57
C ALA A 377 -14.33 9.12 -17.84
N LYS A 378 -14.89 8.19 -18.65
CA LYS A 378 -15.60 8.47 -19.89
C LYS A 378 -17.12 8.38 -19.74
N MET A 379 -17.61 8.00 -18.56
CA MET A 379 -19.04 7.91 -18.27
C MET A 379 -19.61 9.31 -18.07
N ASP A 380 -20.88 9.48 -18.46
CA ASP A 380 -21.63 10.71 -18.16
C ASP A 380 -21.88 10.83 -16.66
N ASP A 381 -21.59 12.00 -16.11
CA ASP A 381 -21.69 12.28 -14.69
C ASP A 381 -22.49 13.56 -14.44
N PRO A 382 -23.84 13.49 -14.56
CA PRO A 382 -24.70 14.67 -14.52
C PRO A 382 -24.87 15.26 -13.11
N VAL A 383 -24.49 14.49 -12.06
CA VAL A 383 -24.76 14.92 -10.67
C VAL A 383 -23.70 15.92 -10.20
N PRO A 384 -24.10 17.13 -9.77
CA PRO A 384 -23.17 18.12 -9.29
C PRO A 384 -22.41 17.66 -8.04
N ARG A 385 -21.15 18.08 -7.91
CA ARG A 385 -20.30 17.77 -6.75
C ARG A 385 -20.94 18.11 -5.41
N ALA A 386 -21.69 19.22 -5.34
CA ALA A 386 -22.37 19.65 -4.12
C ALA A 386 -23.44 18.67 -3.65
N GLU A 387 -24.16 18.00 -4.58
CA GLU A 387 -25.14 16.95 -4.23
C GLU A 387 -24.43 15.70 -3.74
N LYS A 388 -23.38 15.27 -4.42
CA LYS A 388 -22.54 14.12 -3.98
C LYS A 388 -21.95 14.37 -2.60
N GLN A 389 -21.60 15.63 -2.27
CA GLN A 389 -21.10 15.98 -0.94
C GLN A 389 -22.15 15.74 0.14
N LYS A 390 -23.42 16.06 -0.09
CA LYS A 390 -24.51 15.79 0.87
C LYS A 390 -24.67 14.29 1.14
N TRP A 391 -24.59 13.46 0.11
CA TRP A 391 -24.66 12.01 0.26
C TRP A 391 -23.44 11.46 1.03
N PHE A 392 -22.27 12.00 0.73
CA PHE A 392 -21.02 11.66 1.40
C PHE A 392 -21.06 12.03 2.89
N ASP A 393 -21.60 13.20 3.23
CA ASP A 393 -21.73 13.65 4.62
C ASP A 393 -22.64 12.69 5.41
N ARG A 394 -23.77 12.27 4.84
CA ARG A 394 -24.65 11.26 5.46
C ARG A 394 -23.96 9.92 5.70
N LEU A 395 -23.14 9.47 4.75
CA LEU A 395 -22.32 8.25 4.92
C LEU A 395 -21.32 8.40 6.06
N CYS A 396 -20.61 9.54 6.11
CA CYS A 396 -19.65 9.82 7.16
C CYS A 396 -20.31 9.91 8.54
N ASP A 397 -21.47 10.56 8.66
CA ASP A 397 -22.22 10.69 9.91
C ASP A 397 -22.65 9.29 10.43
N ALA A 398 -23.15 8.43 9.56
CA ALA A 398 -23.51 7.06 9.92
C ALA A 398 -22.28 6.27 10.42
N GLN A 399 -21.18 6.31 9.68
CA GLN A 399 -19.97 5.59 10.07
C GLN A 399 -19.33 6.14 11.35
N ASN A 400 -19.29 7.46 11.53
CA ASN A 400 -18.72 8.09 12.72
C ASN A 400 -19.46 7.63 13.98
N ARG A 401 -20.79 7.61 13.95
CA ARG A 401 -21.62 7.09 15.05
C ARG A 401 -21.31 5.62 15.33
N ILE A 402 -21.22 4.79 14.30
CA ILE A 402 -20.90 3.36 14.43
C ILE A 402 -19.52 3.16 15.04
N SER A 403 -18.52 3.90 14.56
CA SER A 403 -17.14 3.80 15.09
C SER A 403 -17.07 4.23 16.55
N GLU A 404 -17.78 5.29 16.94
CA GLU A 404 -17.85 5.76 18.33
C GLU A 404 -18.48 4.71 19.24
N GLU A 405 -19.61 4.11 18.83
CA GLU A 405 -20.28 3.04 19.58
C GLU A 405 -19.37 1.81 19.75
N ILE A 406 -18.66 1.41 18.68
CA ILE A 406 -17.73 0.26 18.72
C ILE A 406 -16.55 0.57 19.64
N HIS A 407 -15.97 1.76 19.55
CA HIS A 407 -14.84 2.15 20.38
C HIS A 407 -15.22 2.28 21.86
N ALA A 408 -16.41 2.82 22.15
CA ALA A 408 -16.91 2.89 23.52
C ALA A 408 -17.04 1.50 24.19
N GLY A 409 -17.32 0.47 23.39
CA GLY A 409 -17.38 -0.90 23.89
C GLY A 409 -16.05 -1.46 24.42
N TYR A 410 -14.91 -0.87 24.07
CA TYR A 410 -13.60 -1.28 24.56
C TYR A 410 -13.20 -0.61 25.88
N VAL A 411 -13.91 0.42 26.33
CA VAL A 411 -13.58 1.12 27.57
C VAL A 411 -13.75 0.18 28.76
N GLY A 412 -12.69 0.02 29.52
CA GLY A 412 -12.61 -0.94 30.62
C GLY A 412 -11.92 -2.26 30.26
N ASP A 413 -11.67 -2.57 28.98
CA ASP A 413 -10.94 -3.76 28.58
C ASP A 413 -9.43 -3.60 28.73
N THR A 414 -8.75 -4.74 28.78
CA THR A 414 -7.29 -4.84 28.67
C THR A 414 -6.97 -5.48 27.33
N LEU A 415 -6.23 -4.77 26.48
CA LEU A 415 -5.90 -5.20 25.14
C LEU A 415 -4.39 -5.36 24.98
N ARG A 416 -3.95 -6.46 24.37
CA ARG A 416 -2.56 -6.61 23.92
C ARG A 416 -2.33 -5.72 22.70
N CYS A 417 -1.44 -4.73 22.83
CA CYS A 417 -1.13 -3.75 21.81
C CYS A 417 0.36 -3.75 21.45
N LEU A 418 0.65 -3.54 20.17
CA LEU A 418 2.00 -3.23 19.70
C LEU A 418 2.24 -1.74 19.90
N ILE A 419 3.19 -1.37 20.75
CA ILE A 419 3.61 0.02 20.93
C ILE A 419 4.44 0.40 19.70
N ASP A 420 3.88 1.24 18.84
CA ASP A 420 4.41 1.43 17.48
C ASP A 420 5.15 2.76 17.27
N GLY A 421 5.08 3.67 18.23
CA GLY A 421 5.76 4.95 18.14
C GLY A 421 5.57 5.88 19.31
N GLU A 422 6.22 7.01 19.19
CA GLU A 422 6.03 8.17 20.06
C GLU A 422 5.03 9.14 19.45
N SER A 423 4.42 9.96 20.29
CA SER A 423 3.48 11.02 19.90
C SER A 423 3.96 12.37 20.42
N ASP A 424 3.68 13.44 19.66
CA ASP A 424 3.95 14.81 20.07
C ASP A 424 2.92 15.34 21.10
N ASP A 425 1.81 14.63 21.32
CA ASP A 425 0.84 14.98 22.37
C ASP A 425 1.38 14.57 23.74
N SER A 426 1.76 15.56 24.57
CA SER A 426 2.31 15.32 25.89
C SER A 426 1.38 14.58 26.86
N ARG A 427 0.07 14.59 26.61
CA ARG A 427 -0.92 13.83 27.39
C ARG A 427 -0.88 12.35 27.03
N TRP A 428 -0.51 12.03 25.79
CA TRP A 428 -0.47 10.70 25.23
C TRP A 428 0.86 10.50 24.48
N PRO A 429 1.97 10.34 25.21
CA PRO A 429 3.31 10.35 24.61
C PRO A 429 3.62 9.14 23.73
N LEU A 430 2.78 8.11 23.72
CA LEU A 430 2.96 6.91 22.94
C LEU A 430 1.75 6.62 22.06
N THR A 431 2.02 5.96 20.93
CA THR A 431 1.02 5.32 20.09
C THR A 431 1.18 3.82 20.07
N ALA A 432 0.07 3.12 19.92
CA ALA A 432 0.04 1.67 19.77
C ALA A 432 -1.06 1.21 18.81
N ARG A 433 -0.99 -0.06 18.42
CA ARG A 433 -2.02 -0.72 17.65
C ARG A 433 -2.48 -2.00 18.32
N THR A 434 -3.81 -2.17 18.40
CA THR A 434 -4.40 -3.45 18.81
C THR A 434 -4.14 -4.53 17.73
N ALA A 435 -4.38 -5.79 18.06
CA ALA A 435 -4.34 -6.88 17.07
C ALA A 435 -5.29 -6.63 15.88
N GLY A 436 -6.44 -5.96 16.11
CA GLY A 436 -7.36 -5.52 15.06
C GLY A 436 -6.93 -4.24 14.31
N GLY A 437 -5.77 -3.65 14.63
CA GLY A 437 -5.22 -2.47 13.95
C GLY A 437 -5.75 -1.12 14.43
N ARG A 438 -6.58 -1.07 15.50
CA ARG A 438 -7.08 0.19 16.07
C ARG A 438 -5.95 1.00 16.68
N LEU A 439 -5.98 2.32 16.47
CA LEU A 439 -5.06 3.26 17.10
C LEU A 439 -5.38 3.36 18.58
N VAL A 440 -4.34 3.30 19.40
CA VAL A 440 -4.41 3.56 20.84
C VAL A 440 -3.39 4.64 21.19
N HIS A 441 -3.84 5.72 21.78
CA HIS A 441 -2.99 6.73 22.42
C HIS A 441 -2.83 6.36 23.88
N LEU A 442 -1.61 6.35 24.40
CA LEU A 442 -1.39 5.87 25.77
C LEU A 442 -0.29 6.59 26.52
N VAL A 443 -0.41 6.50 27.85
CA VAL A 443 0.63 6.90 28.80
C VAL A 443 1.48 5.67 29.16
N GLY A 444 2.79 5.82 29.11
CA GLY A 444 3.73 4.74 29.43
C GLY A 444 5.18 5.12 29.22
N ASP A 445 6.07 4.17 29.50
CA ASP A 445 7.50 4.33 29.28
C ASP A 445 7.84 4.20 27.78
N ARG A 446 8.61 5.14 27.26
CA ARG A 446 9.10 5.15 25.86
C ARG A 446 9.95 3.92 25.52
N ALA A 447 10.57 3.28 26.50
CA ALA A 447 11.29 2.03 26.33
C ALA A 447 10.40 0.86 25.86
N ALA A 448 9.07 1.01 25.96
CA ALA A 448 8.11 0.03 25.46
C ALA A 448 7.93 0.04 23.93
N VAL A 449 8.40 1.07 23.21
CA VAL A 449 8.29 1.16 21.76
C VAL A 449 8.96 -0.05 21.09
N GLY A 450 8.27 -0.65 20.12
CA GLY A 450 8.70 -1.87 19.44
C GLY A 450 8.35 -3.18 20.15
N THR A 451 7.59 -3.13 21.25
CA THR A 451 7.17 -4.31 22.00
C THR A 451 5.65 -4.46 22.07
N TYR A 452 5.18 -5.68 22.29
CA TYR A 452 3.79 -5.93 22.69
C TYR A 452 3.64 -5.69 24.20
N ARG A 453 2.59 -4.98 24.57
CA ARG A 453 2.22 -4.71 25.97
C ARG A 453 0.72 -4.80 26.18
N ASP A 454 0.33 -5.10 27.40
CA ASP A 454 -1.06 -5.00 27.80
C ASP A 454 -1.39 -3.55 28.16
N VAL A 455 -2.48 -3.05 27.58
CA VAL A 455 -2.95 -1.67 27.73
C VAL A 455 -4.37 -1.69 28.28
N LYS A 456 -4.58 -1.03 29.41
CA LYS A 456 -5.91 -0.78 29.96
C LYS A 456 -6.54 0.38 29.21
N ILE A 457 -7.66 0.14 28.52
CA ILE A 457 -8.40 1.17 27.83
C ILE A 457 -9.23 1.97 28.83
N THR A 458 -9.04 3.28 28.88
CA THR A 458 -9.67 4.18 29.85
C THR A 458 -10.69 5.12 29.22
N ASP A 459 -10.55 5.38 27.91
CA ASP A 459 -11.42 6.30 27.16
C ASP A 459 -11.39 5.99 25.67
N SER A 460 -12.32 6.56 24.91
CA SER A 460 -12.39 6.40 23.46
C SER A 460 -13.02 7.61 22.79
N ASN A 461 -12.78 7.73 21.48
CA ASN A 461 -13.53 8.62 20.59
C ASN A 461 -13.76 7.92 19.23
N THR A 462 -14.35 8.61 18.28
CA THR A 462 -14.61 8.11 16.92
C THR A 462 -13.38 7.51 16.23
N TRP A 463 -12.15 8.00 16.55
CA TRP A 463 -10.93 7.74 15.78
C TRP A 463 -9.91 6.87 16.49
N ALA A 464 -9.95 6.84 17.83
CA ALA A 464 -8.92 6.19 18.64
C ALA A 464 -9.45 5.73 20.00
N LEU A 465 -8.71 4.79 20.58
CA LEU A 465 -8.80 4.41 21.98
C LEU A 465 -7.73 5.15 22.78
N PHE A 466 -7.96 5.32 24.08
CA PHE A 466 -7.01 5.92 25.01
C PHE A 466 -6.78 4.98 26.19
N GLY A 467 -5.55 4.91 26.68
CA GLY A 467 -5.24 3.96 27.75
C GLY A 467 -3.91 4.21 28.44
N GLN A 468 -3.55 3.26 29.27
CA GLN A 468 -2.28 3.25 30.00
C GLN A 468 -1.68 1.85 29.99
N LEU A 469 -0.35 1.76 30.03
CA LEU A 469 0.37 0.50 30.20
C LEU A 469 0.07 -0.10 31.59
N ILE A 470 -0.08 -1.44 31.63
CA ILE A 470 -0.22 -2.20 32.87
C ILE A 470 1.11 -2.89 33.20
#